data_3a2e6bad4922c6bd96efc0a92c5b4743
#
_entry.id   3a2e6bad4922c6bd96efc0a92c5b4743
#
_cell.length_a   1.000
_cell.length_b   1.000
_cell.length_c   1.000
_cell.angle_alpha   90.00
_cell.angle_beta   90.00
_cell.angle_gamma   90.00
#
_symmetry.space_group_name_H-M   'P 1'
#
loop_
_entity.id
_entity.type
_entity.pdbx_description
1 polymer ?
#
loop_
_entity_poly.entity_id
_entity_poly.type
_entity_poly.pdbx_seq_one_letter_code
_entity_poly.pdbx_strand_id
1 'polypeptide(L)'
;FQVCGPRVVQENEILAFDTDLIGCYGICVDISRTWFIGDKAKITPKQKELYTEAYYQLKENTEIIKPGINIKDLVFGGRELPKKYEALRYSCKMHGVGLCDEWPLVHYPVDYVDGAFDAILEPGMVLCVEAYIGEEGGLEGIKLEDQVLVTEYGYENLTNFQFEKELINF
;
A
#
# COMPACT_ATOMS: atom_id res chain seq x y z
N PHE A 1 -5.84 2.48 -12.47
CA PHE A 1 -6.88 2.78 -11.47
C PHE A 1 -8.17 3.16 -12.17
N GLN A 2 -9.30 2.70 -11.64
CA GLN A 2 -10.61 3.07 -12.15
C GLN A 2 -11.33 3.90 -11.09
N VAL A 3 -11.81 5.06 -11.48
CA VAL A 3 -12.76 5.82 -10.68
C VAL A 3 -14.04 5.00 -10.44
N CYS A 4 -14.73 5.27 -9.35
CA CYS A 4 -16.00 4.61 -9.05
C CYS A 4 -16.96 4.70 -10.22
N GLY A 5 -17.49 3.57 -10.65
CA GLY A 5 -18.47 3.43 -11.71
C GLY A 5 -19.84 3.02 -11.17
N PRO A 6 -20.86 2.92 -12.04
CA PRO A 6 -22.21 2.52 -11.66
C PRO A 6 -22.36 1.00 -11.46
N ARG A 7 -21.29 0.22 -11.54
CA ARG A 7 -21.34 -1.24 -11.37
C ARG A 7 -21.69 -1.58 -9.91
N VAL A 8 -22.70 -2.38 -9.75
CA VAL A 8 -23.09 -2.91 -8.43
C VAL A 8 -22.16 -4.07 -8.07
N VAL A 9 -21.55 -3.98 -6.89
CA VAL A 9 -20.70 -5.05 -6.36
C VAL A 9 -21.52 -6.32 -6.15
N GLN A 10 -20.98 -7.47 -6.54
CA GLN A 10 -21.65 -8.75 -6.45
C GLN A 10 -21.10 -9.59 -5.28
N GLU A 11 -21.86 -10.62 -4.90
CA GLU A 11 -21.37 -11.60 -3.93
C GLU A 11 -20.17 -12.39 -4.48
N ASN A 12 -19.24 -12.72 -3.58
CA ASN A 12 -18.00 -13.47 -3.84
C ASN A 12 -16.95 -12.70 -4.65
N GLU A 13 -17.05 -11.39 -4.69
CA GLU A 13 -16.05 -10.50 -5.29
C GLU A 13 -15.13 -9.88 -4.23
N ILE A 14 -13.97 -9.47 -4.68
CA ILE A 14 -13.07 -8.58 -3.94
C ILE A 14 -13.45 -7.13 -4.22
N LEU A 15 -13.58 -6.33 -3.18
CA LEU A 15 -13.74 -4.89 -3.25
C LEU A 15 -12.48 -4.22 -2.69
N ALA A 16 -11.66 -3.67 -3.55
CA ALA A 16 -10.58 -2.77 -3.16
C ALA A 16 -11.10 -1.33 -3.14
N PHE A 17 -10.80 -0.60 -2.08
CA PHE A 17 -11.21 0.77 -1.89
C PHE A 17 -9.98 1.62 -1.53
N ASP A 18 -9.76 2.67 -2.30
CA ASP A 18 -8.70 3.65 -2.15
C ASP A 18 -9.32 5.02 -1.89
N THR A 19 -8.69 5.86 -1.09
CA THR A 19 -9.39 7.04 -0.56
C THR A 19 -8.90 8.38 -1.05
N ASP A 20 -7.66 8.62 -1.36
CA ASP A 20 -7.09 9.89 -1.88
C ASP A 20 -7.91 11.13 -1.45
N LEU A 21 -8.07 11.36 -0.16
CA LEU A 21 -9.00 12.37 0.36
C LEU A 21 -8.28 13.65 0.77
N ILE A 22 -8.95 14.78 0.57
CA ILE A 22 -8.56 16.04 1.20
C ILE A 22 -9.35 16.17 2.50
N GLY A 23 -8.64 16.04 3.62
CA GLY A 23 -9.21 16.12 4.95
C GLY A 23 -9.37 17.56 5.46
N CYS A 24 -9.52 17.71 6.78
CA CYS A 24 -9.65 19.01 7.42
C CYS A 24 -8.42 19.89 7.15
N TYR A 25 -8.66 21.18 6.94
CA TYR A 25 -7.63 22.20 6.69
C TYR A 25 -6.80 21.98 5.41
N GLY A 26 -7.26 21.15 4.48
CA GLY A 26 -6.55 20.88 3.23
C GLY A 26 -5.41 19.88 3.38
N ILE A 27 -5.35 19.13 4.48
CA ILE A 27 -4.37 18.04 4.68
C ILE A 27 -4.87 16.78 3.98
N CYS A 28 -4.06 16.22 3.11
CA CYS A 28 -4.36 14.98 2.41
C CYS A 28 -4.30 13.78 3.36
N VAL A 29 -5.17 12.83 3.14
CA VAL A 29 -5.28 11.57 3.89
C VAL A 29 -5.48 10.45 2.89
N ASP A 30 -4.69 9.39 3.01
CA ASP A 30 -4.76 8.24 2.14
C ASP A 30 -4.73 6.93 2.91
N ILE A 31 -5.61 6.02 2.53
CA ILE A 31 -5.73 4.68 3.10
C ILE A 31 -6.44 3.76 2.12
N SER A 32 -5.91 2.58 1.92
CA SER A 32 -6.61 1.55 1.15
C SER A 32 -6.90 0.31 1.96
N ARG A 33 -8.08 -0.26 1.69
CA ARG A 33 -8.46 -1.58 2.22
C ARG A 33 -9.15 -2.39 1.13
N THR A 34 -9.02 -3.69 1.27
CA THR A 34 -9.68 -4.66 0.39
C THR A 34 -10.48 -5.64 1.22
N TRP A 35 -11.71 -5.92 0.80
CA TRP A 35 -12.62 -6.83 1.46
C TRP A 35 -13.15 -7.89 0.49
N PHE A 36 -13.50 -9.04 1.04
CA PHE A 36 -14.30 -10.03 0.33
C PHE A 36 -15.80 -9.80 0.62
N ILE A 37 -16.59 -9.71 -0.41
CA ILE A 37 -18.04 -9.47 -0.32
C ILE A 37 -18.79 -10.79 -0.35
N GLY A 38 -19.54 -11.09 0.70
CA GLY A 38 -20.35 -12.31 0.79
C GLY A 38 -19.88 -13.31 1.84
N ASP A 39 -20.16 -14.58 1.59
CA ASP A 39 -19.83 -15.68 2.52
C ASP A 39 -18.34 -15.98 2.52
N LYS A 40 -17.68 -15.73 3.65
CA LYS A 40 -16.22 -15.92 3.83
C LYS A 40 -15.74 -17.35 3.57
N ALA A 41 -16.64 -18.35 3.68
CA ALA A 41 -16.31 -19.73 3.32
C ALA A 41 -16.04 -19.94 1.82
N LYS A 42 -16.40 -18.97 0.99
CA LYS A 42 -16.16 -18.97 -0.45
C LYS A 42 -14.87 -18.29 -0.89
N ILE A 43 -14.13 -17.70 0.04
CA ILE A 43 -12.82 -17.12 -0.25
C ILE A 43 -11.91 -18.19 -0.87
N THR A 44 -11.39 -17.89 -2.05
CA THR A 44 -10.53 -18.81 -2.79
C THR A 44 -9.10 -18.81 -2.23
N PRO A 45 -8.33 -19.90 -2.39
CA PRO A 45 -6.91 -19.92 -2.06
C PRO A 45 -6.11 -18.81 -2.77
N LYS A 46 -6.52 -18.45 -4.00
CA LYS A 46 -5.86 -17.40 -4.78
C LYS A 46 -6.09 -16.02 -4.17
N GLN A 47 -7.29 -15.69 -3.75
CA GLN A 47 -7.60 -14.44 -3.06
C GLN A 47 -6.80 -14.31 -1.76
N LYS A 48 -6.68 -15.41 -1.00
CA LYS A 48 -5.83 -15.43 0.20
C LYS A 48 -4.35 -15.25 -0.12
N GLU A 49 -3.84 -15.87 -1.17
CA GLU A 49 -2.45 -15.72 -1.60
C GLU A 49 -2.13 -14.26 -1.93
N LEU A 50 -2.96 -13.61 -2.77
CA LEU A 50 -2.78 -12.22 -3.16
C LEU A 50 -2.84 -11.27 -1.96
N TYR A 51 -3.84 -11.47 -1.09
CA TYR A 51 -4.03 -10.62 0.09
C TYR A 51 -2.88 -10.77 1.09
N THR A 52 -2.44 -12.01 1.31
CA THR A 52 -1.33 -12.31 2.21
C THR A 52 -0.03 -11.65 1.72
N GLU A 53 0.24 -11.70 0.42
CA GLU A 53 1.39 -11.01 -0.15
C GLU A 53 1.28 -9.49 0.02
N ALA A 54 0.12 -8.89 -0.29
CA ALA A 54 -0.11 -7.46 -0.09
C ALA A 54 0.09 -7.05 1.38
N TYR A 55 -0.42 -7.86 2.30
CA TYR A 55 -0.28 -7.64 3.74
C TYR A 55 1.18 -7.63 4.19
N TYR A 56 1.98 -8.60 3.75
CA TYR A 56 3.40 -8.66 4.11
C TYR A 56 4.22 -7.58 3.40
N GLN A 57 3.90 -7.22 2.15
CA GLN A 57 4.50 -6.07 1.47
C GLN A 57 4.30 -4.81 2.33
N LEU A 58 3.07 -4.53 2.72
CA LEU A 58 2.75 -3.38 3.56
C LEU A 58 3.52 -3.43 4.90
N LYS A 59 3.47 -4.56 5.62
CA LYS A 59 4.08 -4.67 6.95
C LYS A 59 5.59 -4.56 6.92
N GLU A 60 6.27 -5.35 6.10
CA GLU A 60 7.73 -5.37 6.04
C GLU A 60 8.30 -4.07 5.45
N ASN A 61 7.60 -3.43 4.51
CA ASN A 61 7.98 -2.11 4.02
C ASN A 61 7.79 -1.01 5.08
N THR A 62 6.79 -1.12 5.94
CA THR A 62 6.62 -0.20 7.07
C THR A 62 7.75 -0.33 8.10
N GLU A 63 8.19 -1.55 8.39
CA GLU A 63 9.21 -1.84 9.42
C GLU A 63 10.57 -1.20 9.13
N ILE A 64 10.89 -0.86 7.90
CA ILE A 64 12.16 -0.19 7.56
C ILE A 64 12.11 1.33 7.77
N ILE A 65 10.95 1.92 8.06
CA ILE A 65 10.78 3.37 8.25
C ILE A 65 11.36 3.78 9.60
N LYS A 66 12.29 4.73 9.57
CA LYS A 66 12.90 5.35 10.76
C LYS A 66 13.53 6.68 10.39
N PRO A 67 13.75 7.58 11.36
CA PRO A 67 14.47 8.81 11.08
C PRO A 67 15.91 8.53 10.67
N GLY A 68 16.45 9.36 9.79
CA GLY A 68 17.82 9.27 9.29
C GLY A 68 18.03 8.33 8.10
N ILE A 69 17.02 7.57 7.67
CA ILE A 69 17.11 6.77 6.45
C ILE A 69 16.83 7.62 5.21
N ASN A 70 17.52 7.34 4.11
CA ASN A 70 17.27 7.98 2.84
C ASN A 70 16.07 7.35 2.11
N ILE A 71 15.36 8.13 1.29
CA ILE A 71 14.31 7.61 0.40
C ILE A 71 14.87 6.53 -0.53
N LYS A 72 16.09 6.72 -1.04
CA LYS A 72 16.76 5.71 -1.86
C LYS A 72 16.96 4.37 -1.12
N ASP A 73 17.27 4.39 0.17
CA ASP A 73 17.39 3.16 0.96
C ASP A 73 16.02 2.47 1.14
N LEU A 74 14.93 3.24 1.21
CA LEU A 74 13.57 2.69 1.20
C LEU A 74 13.25 2.02 -0.15
N VAL A 75 13.72 2.57 -1.28
CA VAL A 75 13.54 1.94 -2.61
C VAL A 75 14.08 0.51 -2.61
N PHE A 76 15.32 0.32 -2.14
CA PHE A 76 16.02 -0.97 -2.21
C PHE A 76 15.85 -1.84 -0.96
N GLY A 77 15.22 -1.31 0.11
CA GLY A 77 14.93 -2.04 1.34
C GLY A 77 13.52 -2.64 1.38
N GLY A 78 13.21 -3.29 2.51
CA GLY A 78 11.92 -3.92 2.75
C GLY A 78 11.74 -5.23 2.01
N ARG A 79 10.47 -5.59 1.77
CA ARG A 79 10.11 -6.85 1.12
C ARG A 79 10.35 -6.79 -0.38
N GLU A 80 11.03 -7.80 -0.92
CA GLU A 80 11.16 -7.99 -2.36
C GLU A 80 9.78 -8.33 -2.97
N LEU A 81 9.43 -7.68 -4.08
CA LEU A 81 8.22 -8.01 -4.82
C LEU A 81 8.44 -9.28 -5.66
N PRO A 82 7.65 -10.36 -5.44
CA PRO A 82 7.78 -11.56 -6.25
C PRO A 82 7.54 -11.27 -7.74
N LYS A 83 8.41 -11.79 -8.60
CA LYS A 83 8.42 -11.50 -10.04
C LYS A 83 7.08 -11.71 -10.74
N LYS A 84 6.28 -12.67 -10.29
CA LYS A 84 4.93 -12.94 -10.84
C LYS A 84 3.93 -11.79 -10.65
N TYR A 85 4.21 -10.85 -9.74
CA TYR A 85 3.37 -9.67 -9.49
C TYR A 85 3.92 -8.38 -10.11
N GLU A 86 5.16 -8.39 -10.62
CA GLU A 86 5.79 -7.19 -11.18
C GLU A 86 4.99 -6.54 -12.32
N ALA A 87 4.36 -7.34 -13.18
CA ALA A 87 3.66 -6.86 -14.37
C ALA A 87 2.44 -5.97 -14.04
N LEU A 88 1.76 -6.23 -12.91
CA LEU A 88 0.57 -5.49 -12.49
C LEU A 88 0.79 -4.67 -11.22
N ARG A 89 2.04 -4.51 -10.75
CA ARG A 89 2.31 -3.68 -9.58
C ARG A 89 1.90 -2.22 -9.80
N TYR A 90 1.56 -1.53 -8.75
CA TYR A 90 1.67 -0.09 -8.71
C TYR A 90 3.16 0.26 -8.60
N SER A 91 3.64 1.27 -9.32
CA SER A 91 5.07 1.58 -9.38
C SER A 91 5.61 2.23 -8.09
N CYS A 92 4.73 2.67 -7.24
CA CYS A 92 5.01 3.26 -5.94
C CYS A 92 4.75 2.24 -4.83
N LYS A 93 5.66 2.12 -3.86
CA LYS A 93 5.44 1.33 -2.65
C LYS A 93 5.28 2.17 -1.40
N MET A 94 5.64 3.46 -1.49
CA MET A 94 5.40 4.47 -0.47
C MET A 94 5.39 5.84 -1.14
N HIS A 95 4.67 6.79 -0.54
CA HIS A 95 4.73 8.20 -0.94
C HIS A 95 4.52 9.12 0.26
N GLY A 96 4.90 10.38 0.11
CA GLY A 96 4.60 11.41 1.09
C GLY A 96 3.14 11.81 1.05
N VAL A 97 2.56 12.15 2.20
CA VAL A 97 1.20 12.63 2.33
C VAL A 97 1.13 13.78 3.34
N GLY A 98 0.25 14.74 3.09
CA GLY A 98 0.09 15.90 3.96
C GLY A 98 -0.42 17.12 3.19
N LEU A 99 0.44 18.11 2.91
CA LEU A 99 0.08 19.28 2.10
C LEU A 99 -0.09 18.97 0.62
N CYS A 100 0.45 17.86 0.16
CA CYS A 100 0.14 17.25 -1.13
C CYS A 100 0.00 15.74 -0.92
N ASP A 101 -0.54 15.08 -1.92
CA ASP A 101 -0.61 13.63 -1.99
C ASP A 101 0.38 13.12 -3.04
N GLU A 102 0.76 11.82 -2.95
CA GLU A 102 1.61 11.15 -3.93
C GLU A 102 3.04 11.74 -4.10
N TRP A 103 3.54 12.52 -3.13
CA TRP A 103 4.89 13.09 -3.23
C TRP A 103 5.58 13.25 -1.86
N PRO A 104 6.89 12.88 -1.77
CA PRO A 104 7.71 12.21 -2.79
C PRO A 104 7.35 10.74 -2.97
N LEU A 105 7.66 10.18 -4.14
CA LEU A 105 7.46 8.77 -4.46
C LEU A 105 8.65 7.92 -4.04
N VAL A 106 8.39 6.79 -3.41
CA VAL A 106 9.34 5.70 -3.16
C VAL A 106 8.99 4.53 -4.07
N HIS A 107 9.74 4.37 -5.13
CA HIS A 107 9.48 3.35 -6.15
C HIS A 107 9.89 1.94 -5.71
N TYR A 108 9.39 0.93 -6.39
CA TYR A 108 10.04 -0.39 -6.39
C TYR A 108 11.40 -0.31 -7.08
N PRO A 109 12.38 -1.20 -6.75
CA PRO A 109 13.71 -1.16 -7.36
C PRO A 109 13.70 -1.20 -8.88
N VAL A 110 12.75 -1.93 -9.48
CA VAL A 110 12.59 -2.06 -10.94
C VAL A 110 12.12 -0.76 -11.63
N ASP A 111 11.50 0.14 -10.87
CA ASP A 111 10.98 1.44 -11.34
C ASP A 111 11.92 2.60 -10.99
N TYR A 112 12.99 2.34 -10.25
CA TYR A 112 13.92 3.38 -9.83
C TYR A 112 14.69 3.96 -11.02
N VAL A 113 14.75 5.28 -11.08
CA VAL A 113 15.50 6.03 -12.09
C VAL A 113 16.61 6.82 -11.39
N ASP A 114 17.83 6.76 -11.91
CA ASP A 114 18.94 7.55 -11.38
C ASP A 114 18.62 9.05 -11.45
N GLY A 115 18.85 9.74 -10.34
CA GLY A 115 18.50 11.15 -10.17
C GLY A 115 17.06 11.37 -9.69
N ALA A 116 16.30 10.31 -9.34
CA ALA A 116 15.06 10.44 -8.61
C ALA A 116 15.25 11.25 -7.33
N PHE A 117 14.16 11.89 -6.86
CA PHE A 117 14.20 12.66 -5.63
C PHE A 117 14.68 11.80 -4.46
N ASP A 118 15.61 12.33 -3.69
CA ASP A 118 16.14 11.72 -2.48
C ASP A 118 16.15 12.73 -1.33
N ALA A 119 15.85 12.27 -0.14
CA ALA A 119 15.86 13.04 1.10
C ALA A 119 16.04 12.11 2.29
N ILE A 120 16.47 12.67 3.40
CA ILE A 120 16.56 11.95 4.67
C ILE A 120 15.22 12.11 5.38
N LEU A 121 14.67 10.98 5.88
CA LEU A 121 13.46 11.03 6.70
C LEU A 121 13.75 11.69 8.05
N GLU A 122 12.89 12.63 8.40
CA GLU A 122 12.95 13.38 9.67
C GLU A 122 11.68 13.11 10.49
N PRO A 123 11.76 13.15 11.84
CA PRO A 123 10.59 13.09 12.70
C PRO A 123 9.54 14.15 12.31
N GLY A 124 8.28 13.75 12.26
CA GLY A 124 7.16 14.59 11.84
C GLY A 124 6.76 14.42 10.37
N MET A 125 7.57 13.76 9.53
CA MET A 125 7.17 13.38 8.18
C MET A 125 6.13 12.28 8.21
N VAL A 126 5.16 12.33 7.28
CA VAL A 126 4.12 11.31 7.12
C VAL A 126 4.24 10.68 5.76
N LEU A 127 4.21 9.35 5.74
CA LEU A 127 4.25 8.54 4.53
C LEU A 127 3.01 7.65 4.47
N CYS A 128 2.49 7.42 3.28
CA CYS A 128 1.66 6.28 2.97
C CYS A 128 2.54 5.12 2.55
N VAL A 129 2.29 3.94 3.09
CA VAL A 129 2.92 2.68 2.69
C VAL A 129 1.86 1.83 2.05
N GLU A 130 2.09 1.41 0.82
CA GLU A 130 1.06 0.77 0.02
C GLU A 130 1.56 -0.48 -0.71
N ALA A 131 0.62 -1.36 -1.05
CA ALA A 131 0.86 -2.54 -1.86
C ALA A 131 -0.34 -2.82 -2.76
N TYR A 132 -0.09 -2.92 -4.06
CA TYR A 132 -1.04 -3.47 -5.01
C TYR A 132 -0.50 -4.78 -5.57
N ILE A 133 -1.22 -5.87 -5.33
CA ILE A 133 -0.83 -7.23 -5.73
C ILE A 133 -1.88 -7.82 -6.66
N GLY A 134 -1.47 -8.10 -7.89
CA GLY A 134 -2.27 -8.78 -8.91
C GLY A 134 -1.37 -9.60 -9.83
N GLU A 135 -1.93 -10.54 -10.58
CA GLU A 135 -1.18 -11.35 -11.55
C GLU A 135 -1.62 -11.04 -12.97
N GLU A 136 -0.69 -11.07 -13.91
CA GLU A 136 -0.99 -10.92 -15.33
C GLU A 136 -1.99 -11.98 -15.79
N GLY A 137 -3.07 -11.53 -16.45
CA GLY A 137 -4.20 -12.39 -16.82
C GLY A 137 -5.14 -12.73 -15.67
N GLY A 138 -4.86 -12.29 -14.44
CA GLY A 138 -5.77 -12.40 -13.30
C GLY A 138 -6.97 -11.47 -13.43
N LEU A 139 -8.03 -11.78 -12.68
CA LEU A 139 -9.27 -10.98 -12.67
C LEU A 139 -9.38 -10.04 -11.47
N GLU A 140 -8.51 -10.21 -10.47
CA GLU A 140 -8.59 -9.53 -9.19
C GLU A 140 -7.21 -8.99 -8.76
N GLY A 141 -7.23 -7.91 -8.00
CA GLY A 141 -6.06 -7.34 -7.34
C GLY A 141 -6.40 -6.89 -5.93
N ILE A 142 -5.41 -6.88 -5.07
CA ILE A 142 -5.50 -6.45 -3.68
C ILE A 142 -4.74 -5.15 -3.52
N LYS A 143 -5.39 -4.11 -3.01
CA LYS A 143 -4.76 -2.85 -2.59
C LYS A 143 -4.89 -2.71 -1.08
N LEU A 144 -3.77 -2.50 -0.41
CA LEU A 144 -3.67 -2.22 1.03
C LEU A 144 -2.74 -1.04 1.25
N GLU A 145 -3.09 -0.18 2.20
CA GLU A 145 -2.32 1.02 2.50
C GLU A 145 -2.55 1.51 3.91
N ASP A 146 -1.49 1.96 4.56
CA ASP A 146 -1.50 2.60 5.87
C ASP A 146 -0.73 3.92 5.82
N GLN A 147 -1.23 4.94 6.55
CA GLN A 147 -0.53 6.17 6.84
C GLN A 147 0.38 6.01 8.06
N VAL A 148 1.63 6.46 7.94
CA VAL A 148 2.68 6.23 8.94
C VAL A 148 3.40 7.54 9.25
N LEU A 149 3.46 7.90 10.54
CA LEU A 149 4.24 9.03 11.04
C LEU A 149 5.66 8.57 11.40
N VAL A 150 6.66 9.26 10.87
CA VAL A 150 8.06 9.11 11.31
C VAL A 150 8.21 9.77 12.69
N THR A 151 8.65 8.99 13.68
CA THR A 151 8.91 9.46 15.05
C THR A 151 10.40 9.62 15.31
N GLU A 152 10.79 10.10 16.48
CA GLU A 152 12.22 10.21 16.86
C GLU A 152 12.94 8.86 16.95
N TYR A 153 12.20 7.75 17.16
CA TYR A 153 12.77 6.43 17.41
C TYR A 153 12.35 5.35 16.41
N GLY A 154 11.53 5.69 15.43
CA GLY A 154 10.99 4.74 14.44
C GLY A 154 9.78 5.30 13.74
N TYR A 155 8.65 4.61 13.83
CA TYR A 155 7.39 5.05 13.23
C TYR A 155 6.19 4.80 14.14
N GLU A 156 5.09 5.49 13.86
CA GLU A 156 3.77 5.25 14.41
C GLU A 156 2.76 5.06 13.26
N ASN A 157 2.00 3.95 13.27
CA ASN A 157 0.94 3.75 12.30
C ASN A 157 -0.29 4.58 12.72
N LEU A 158 -0.68 5.54 11.87
CA LEU A 158 -1.83 6.42 12.11
C LEU A 158 -3.15 5.77 11.67
N THR A 159 -3.08 4.75 10.82
CA THR A 159 -4.25 4.07 10.29
C THR A 159 -4.79 3.07 11.30
N ASN A 160 -6.03 3.27 11.74
CA ASN A 160 -6.71 2.43 12.74
C ASN A 160 -7.83 1.57 12.14
N PHE A 161 -7.81 1.33 10.83
CA PHE A 161 -8.82 0.50 10.17
C PHE A 161 -8.33 -0.95 10.02
N GLN A 162 -9.19 -1.91 10.38
CA GLN A 162 -8.84 -3.34 10.42
C GLN A 162 -8.62 -3.94 9.03
N PHE A 163 -7.67 -4.87 8.93
CA PHE A 163 -7.53 -5.77 7.77
C PHE A 163 -8.60 -6.86 7.78
N GLU A 164 -8.93 -7.40 6.61
CA GLU A 164 -9.82 -8.56 6.47
C GLU A 164 -9.05 -9.84 6.85
N LYS A 165 -9.18 -10.28 8.10
CA LYS A 165 -8.39 -11.38 8.67
C LYS A 165 -8.61 -12.71 7.97
N GLU A 166 -9.81 -12.95 7.45
CA GLU A 166 -10.18 -14.16 6.73
C GLU A 166 -9.43 -14.32 5.39
N LEU A 167 -8.88 -13.22 4.88
CA LEU A 167 -8.05 -13.20 3.67
C LEU A 167 -6.56 -13.43 3.96
N ILE A 168 -6.11 -13.40 5.20
CA ILE A 168 -4.70 -13.59 5.55
C ILE A 168 -4.43 -15.06 5.88
N ASN A 169 -3.38 -15.63 5.28
CA ASN A 169 -2.81 -16.91 5.70
C ASN A 169 -1.67 -16.62 6.68
N PHE A 170 -1.92 -16.87 7.96
CA PHE A 170 -0.89 -16.80 8.99
C PHE A 170 -0.07 -18.09 9.05
#